data_64201293c6740b35a3f4585cfa421fbd
#
_entry.id   64201293c6740b35a3f4585cfa421fbd
#
_cell.length_a   1.000
_cell.length_b   1.000
_cell.length_c   1.000
_cell.angle_alpha   90.00
_cell.angle_beta   90.00
_cell.angle_gamma   90.00
#
_symmetry.space_group_name_H-M   'P 1'
#
loop_
_entity.id
_entity.type
_entity.pdbx_description
1 polymer ?
#
loop_
_entity_poly.entity_id
_entity_poly.type
_entity_poly.pdbx_seq_one_letter_code
_entity_poly.pdbx_strand_id
1 'polypeptide(L)'
;MAQHQQPEHSGAAITSLKVQPYQALEIVMTSPAIDADGWLSADHARSGDETSPALSWSGLLEAASWALVVEDPDAPRDQPTLHWLVWNIPGAWTRLPAGLDKTAHPAGYDLVQGLNSQGRPGWMGMAPPRGHGPHRYYFQLFGLDRRLDLPEDIPLVEFVNVLKSATIAKGQLIGRFENPDPVMDAPSTARTGSYGRDEGDPRRPTAAEANAGRGGLDRDDPDRHAPHDPDGVVRPD
;
A
#
# COMPACT_ATOMS: atom_id res chain seq x y z
N MET A 1 -21.00 17.90 -17.85
CA MET A 1 -20.67 16.96 -16.75
C MET A 1 -20.66 15.57 -17.37
N ALA A 2 -19.49 15.05 -17.71
CA ALA A 2 -19.36 13.68 -18.20
C ALA A 2 -19.60 12.74 -17.01
N GLN A 3 -20.63 11.94 -17.08
CA GLN A 3 -20.81 10.81 -16.15
C GLN A 3 -19.70 9.81 -16.48
N HIS A 4 -18.71 9.70 -15.59
CA HIS A 4 -17.74 8.62 -15.63
C HIS A 4 -18.53 7.33 -15.34
N GLN A 5 -18.88 6.62 -16.40
CA GLN A 5 -19.32 5.22 -16.27
C GLN A 5 -18.09 4.46 -15.77
N GLN A 6 -18.11 4.06 -14.50
CA GLN A 6 -17.18 3.06 -14.00
C GLN A 6 -17.31 1.83 -14.90
N PRO A 7 -16.19 1.25 -15.35
CA PRO A 7 -16.26 0.00 -16.10
C PRO A 7 -17.03 -1.02 -15.26
N GLU A 8 -17.96 -1.73 -15.89
CA GLU A 8 -18.82 -2.75 -15.25
C GLU A 8 -18.03 -4.00 -14.82
N HIS A 9 -16.85 -3.84 -14.23
CA HIS A 9 -16.17 -4.92 -13.54
C HIS A 9 -16.82 -5.03 -12.16
N SER A 10 -17.97 -5.65 -12.14
CA SER A 10 -18.65 -5.97 -10.91
C SER A 10 -17.74 -6.84 -10.04
N GLY A 11 -17.67 -6.59 -8.73
CA GLY A 11 -17.00 -7.47 -7.76
C GLY A 11 -17.42 -8.93 -7.77
N ALA A 12 -18.20 -9.36 -8.78
CA ALA A 12 -18.70 -10.72 -9.01
C ALA A 12 -17.58 -11.76 -9.19
N ALA A 13 -16.39 -11.33 -9.61
CA ALA A 13 -15.26 -12.24 -9.82
C ALA A 13 -14.34 -12.41 -8.61
N ILE A 14 -14.50 -11.61 -7.53
CA ILE A 14 -13.62 -11.69 -6.33
C ILE A 14 -13.76 -13.03 -5.59
N THR A 15 -12.69 -13.35 -4.84
CA THR A 15 -12.56 -14.65 -4.15
C THR A 15 -13.68 -14.91 -3.14
N SER A 16 -14.09 -13.92 -2.35
CA SER A 16 -15.11 -14.10 -1.31
C SER A 16 -16.49 -14.50 -1.85
N LEU A 17 -16.79 -14.22 -3.11
CA LEU A 17 -18.01 -14.67 -3.76
C LEU A 17 -17.94 -16.14 -4.21
N LYS A 18 -16.75 -16.68 -4.39
CA LYS A 18 -16.48 -18.06 -4.81
C LYS A 18 -16.36 -19.03 -3.64
N VAL A 19 -16.10 -18.50 -2.42
CA VAL A 19 -15.87 -19.28 -1.20
C VAL A 19 -17.03 -19.08 -0.24
N GLN A 20 -17.70 -20.17 0.13
CA GLN A 20 -18.77 -20.18 1.13
C GLN A 20 -18.27 -20.88 2.40
N PRO A 21 -18.28 -20.23 3.57
CA PRO A 21 -17.93 -20.87 4.83
C PRO A 21 -19.03 -21.85 5.25
N TYR A 22 -18.65 -22.93 5.93
CA TYR A 22 -19.65 -23.84 6.50
C TYR A 22 -20.18 -23.42 7.86
N GLN A 23 -19.66 -22.34 8.42
CA GLN A 23 -20.25 -21.68 9.58
C GLN A 23 -20.67 -20.26 9.17
N ALA A 24 -21.86 -19.85 9.57
CA ALA A 24 -22.38 -18.51 9.28
C ALA A 24 -21.83 -17.49 10.31
N LEU A 25 -20.53 -17.51 10.55
CA LEU A 25 -19.86 -16.58 11.46
C LEU A 25 -19.33 -15.38 10.67
N GLU A 26 -19.64 -14.20 11.14
CA GLU A 26 -19.18 -12.96 10.54
C GLU A 26 -17.88 -12.50 11.21
N ILE A 27 -16.91 -12.12 10.39
CA ILE A 27 -15.65 -11.50 10.83
C ILE A 27 -15.75 -10.02 10.50
N VAL A 28 -15.61 -9.18 11.52
CA VAL A 28 -15.52 -7.73 11.36
C VAL A 28 -14.05 -7.35 11.19
N MET A 29 -13.74 -6.66 10.10
CA MET A 29 -12.40 -6.20 9.78
C MET A 29 -12.30 -4.68 9.85
N THR A 30 -11.16 -4.19 10.30
CA THR A 30 -10.80 -2.77 10.31
C THR A 30 -9.36 -2.55 9.89
N SER A 31 -9.03 -1.34 9.44
CA SER A 31 -7.68 -0.92 9.12
C SER A 31 -7.49 0.57 9.41
N PRO A 32 -6.42 0.98 10.08
CA PRO A 32 -6.08 2.39 10.21
C PRO A 32 -5.66 3.04 8.88
N ALA A 33 -5.38 2.22 7.86
CA ALA A 33 -5.07 2.68 6.51
C ALA A 33 -6.29 3.18 5.73
N ILE A 34 -7.50 2.94 6.24
CA ILE A 34 -8.76 3.33 5.60
C ILE A 34 -9.44 4.35 6.51
N ASP A 35 -9.69 5.53 5.99
CA ASP A 35 -10.37 6.61 6.73
C ASP A 35 -11.89 6.38 6.88
N ALA A 36 -12.56 7.29 7.57
CA ALA A 36 -14.00 7.20 7.84
C ALA A 36 -14.86 7.26 6.56
N ASP A 37 -14.35 7.84 5.50
CA ASP A 37 -15.02 7.93 4.19
C ASP A 37 -14.68 6.73 3.28
N GLY A 38 -13.85 5.80 3.76
CA GLY A 38 -13.47 4.58 3.05
C GLY A 38 -12.31 4.75 2.07
N TRP A 39 -11.49 5.80 2.22
CA TRP A 39 -10.32 5.99 1.37
C TRP A 39 -9.07 5.38 2.00
N LEU A 40 -8.30 4.67 1.16
CA LEU A 40 -6.99 4.15 1.51
C LEU A 40 -5.93 5.26 1.47
N SER A 41 -5.03 5.27 2.47
CA SER A 41 -3.89 6.19 2.48
C SER A 41 -2.97 5.95 1.28
N ALA A 42 -2.46 7.04 0.71
CA ALA A 42 -1.50 7.01 -0.38
C ALA A 42 -0.17 6.32 -0.01
N ASP A 43 0.15 6.18 1.27
CA ASP A 43 1.36 5.47 1.74
C ASP A 43 1.40 4.01 1.27
N HIS A 44 0.22 3.41 1.04
CA HIS A 44 0.09 2.04 0.57
C HIS A 44 0.08 1.92 -0.97
N ALA A 45 0.07 3.04 -1.68
CA ALA A 45 0.11 3.08 -3.14
C ALA A 45 1.54 2.94 -3.68
N ARG A 46 1.65 2.57 -4.96
CA ARG A 46 2.94 2.51 -5.67
C ARG A 46 3.65 3.87 -5.75
N SER A 47 2.89 4.95 -5.71
CA SER A 47 3.41 6.33 -5.69
C SER A 47 3.84 6.80 -4.30
N GLY A 48 3.52 6.05 -3.25
CA GLY A 48 3.93 6.29 -1.87
C GLY A 48 5.04 5.31 -1.44
N ASP A 49 5.02 4.90 -0.18
CA ASP A 49 6.01 3.98 0.39
C ASP A 49 5.78 2.53 -0.04
N GLU A 50 4.64 2.25 -0.63
CA GLU A 50 4.21 0.92 -1.08
C GLU A 50 4.27 -0.13 0.05
N THR A 51 4.01 0.27 1.28
CA THR A 51 3.97 -0.60 2.45
C THR A 51 2.64 -1.36 2.52
N SER A 52 2.64 -2.60 3.02
CA SER A 52 1.39 -3.31 3.28
C SER A 52 0.60 -2.64 4.41
N PRO A 53 -0.74 -2.52 4.30
CA PRO A 53 -1.56 -1.92 5.36
C PRO A 53 -1.66 -2.84 6.58
N ALA A 54 -1.79 -2.23 7.78
CA ALA A 54 -2.16 -2.95 8.98
C ALA A 54 -3.65 -3.32 8.92
N LEU A 55 -3.97 -4.52 9.43
CA LEU A 55 -5.33 -5.02 9.52
C LEU A 55 -5.62 -5.50 10.94
N SER A 56 -6.87 -5.37 11.36
CA SER A 56 -7.38 -5.97 12.60
C SER A 56 -8.72 -6.63 12.34
N TRP A 57 -9.04 -7.69 13.08
CA TRP A 57 -10.31 -8.39 12.94
C TRP A 57 -10.81 -8.96 14.26
N SER A 58 -12.12 -9.22 14.30
CA SER A 58 -12.82 -9.81 15.45
C SER A 58 -14.00 -10.66 14.95
N GLY A 59 -14.64 -11.40 15.85
CA GLY A 59 -15.88 -12.15 15.57
C GLY A 59 -15.73 -13.67 15.63
N LEU A 60 -14.62 -14.27 15.19
CA LEU A 60 -14.35 -15.71 15.33
C LEU A 60 -13.25 -15.95 16.35
N LEU A 61 -13.47 -16.87 17.26
CA LEU A 61 -12.55 -17.15 18.38
C LEU A 61 -11.55 -18.28 18.09
N GLU A 62 -11.86 -19.20 17.19
CA GLU A 62 -11.08 -20.44 17.01
C GLU A 62 -10.89 -20.81 15.53
N ALA A 63 -10.04 -20.08 14.83
CA ALA A 63 -9.48 -20.54 13.57
C ALA A 63 -8.16 -21.27 13.83
N ALA A 64 -7.87 -22.33 13.07
CA ALA A 64 -6.54 -22.96 13.10
C ALA A 64 -5.50 -22.08 12.43
N SER A 65 -5.90 -21.36 11.38
CA SER A 65 -5.12 -20.33 10.71
C SER A 65 -6.03 -19.34 9.97
N TRP A 66 -5.45 -18.24 9.45
CA TRP A 66 -6.14 -17.30 8.60
C TRP A 66 -5.47 -17.23 7.23
N ALA A 67 -6.30 -16.91 6.23
CA ALA A 67 -5.82 -16.50 4.90
C ALA A 67 -6.40 -15.14 4.52
N LEU A 68 -5.61 -14.32 3.83
CA LEU A 68 -5.99 -13.01 3.32
C LEU A 68 -5.79 -12.97 1.81
N VAL A 69 -6.79 -12.49 1.10
CA VAL A 69 -6.74 -12.22 -0.35
C VAL A 69 -7.15 -10.77 -0.57
N VAL A 70 -6.29 -9.97 -1.21
CA VAL A 70 -6.62 -8.59 -1.57
C VAL A 70 -6.69 -8.45 -3.07
N GLU A 71 -7.88 -8.08 -3.56
CA GLU A 71 -8.18 -7.99 -4.99
C GLU A 71 -8.75 -6.61 -5.35
N ASP A 72 -8.40 -6.14 -6.54
CA ASP A 72 -8.98 -4.98 -7.22
C ASP A 72 -9.76 -5.47 -8.46
N PRO A 73 -11.10 -5.54 -8.41
CA PRO A 73 -11.92 -5.92 -9.53
C PRO A 73 -12.17 -4.79 -10.54
N ASP A 74 -11.81 -3.54 -10.21
CA ASP A 74 -12.03 -2.38 -11.04
C ASP A 74 -10.86 -2.12 -12.01
N ALA A 75 -9.77 -2.88 -11.88
CA ALA A 75 -8.67 -2.86 -12.83
C ALA A 75 -9.17 -3.26 -14.23
N PRO A 76 -8.69 -2.59 -15.33
CA PRO A 76 -9.14 -2.86 -16.69
C PRO A 76 -8.56 -4.19 -17.22
N ARG A 77 -8.99 -5.31 -16.64
CA ARG A 77 -8.58 -6.69 -16.94
C ARG A 77 -9.77 -7.63 -16.81
N ASP A 78 -9.67 -8.79 -17.46
CA ASP A 78 -10.72 -9.84 -17.42
C ASP A 78 -10.85 -10.49 -16.04
N GLN A 79 -9.82 -10.40 -15.20
CA GLN A 79 -9.80 -10.93 -13.83
C GLN A 79 -9.36 -9.84 -12.87
N PRO A 80 -9.84 -9.87 -11.61
CA PRO A 80 -9.38 -8.96 -10.58
C PRO A 80 -7.86 -8.98 -10.45
N THR A 81 -7.26 -7.82 -10.23
CA THR A 81 -5.84 -7.72 -9.93
C THR A 81 -5.61 -8.18 -8.51
N LEU A 82 -4.78 -9.20 -8.32
CA LEU A 82 -4.36 -9.70 -7.02
C LEU A 82 -3.24 -8.80 -6.46
N HIS A 83 -3.53 -8.08 -5.39
CA HIS A 83 -2.60 -7.20 -4.71
C HIS A 83 -1.83 -7.88 -3.59
N TRP A 84 -2.46 -8.83 -2.88
CA TRP A 84 -1.82 -9.52 -1.77
C TRP A 84 -2.46 -10.88 -1.54
N LEU A 85 -1.63 -11.89 -1.35
CA LEU A 85 -2.03 -13.24 -0.97
C LEU A 85 -1.21 -13.67 0.24
N VAL A 86 -1.89 -13.99 1.34
CA VAL A 86 -1.25 -14.44 2.58
C VAL A 86 -2.01 -15.63 3.13
N TRP A 87 -1.30 -16.63 3.65
CA TRP A 87 -1.93 -17.72 4.39
C TRP A 87 -1.06 -18.19 5.55
N ASN A 88 -1.62 -19.12 6.31
CA ASN A 88 -1.02 -19.59 7.55
C ASN A 88 -0.77 -18.49 8.58
N ILE A 89 -1.49 -17.36 8.51
CA ILE A 89 -1.49 -16.41 9.59
C ILE A 89 -1.96 -17.16 10.85
N PRO A 90 -1.24 -17.10 11.98
CA PRO A 90 -1.57 -17.89 13.17
C PRO A 90 -3.01 -17.67 13.65
N GLY A 91 -3.72 -18.73 13.97
CA GLY A 91 -5.15 -18.70 14.34
C GLY A 91 -5.46 -17.79 15.53
N ALA A 92 -4.52 -17.68 16.48
CA ALA A 92 -4.65 -16.82 17.66
C ALA A 92 -4.49 -15.32 17.35
N TRP A 93 -4.09 -14.96 16.14
CA TRP A 93 -3.91 -13.55 15.78
C TRP A 93 -5.23 -12.91 15.42
N THR A 94 -5.39 -11.65 15.86
CA THR A 94 -6.51 -10.76 15.54
C THR A 94 -6.07 -9.52 14.77
N ARG A 95 -4.81 -9.50 14.33
CA ARG A 95 -4.23 -8.39 13.57
C ARG A 95 -3.05 -8.83 12.73
N LEU A 96 -2.79 -8.09 11.68
CA LEU A 96 -1.61 -8.17 10.83
C LEU A 96 -0.93 -6.80 10.85
N PRO A 97 0.38 -6.70 11.12
CA PRO A 97 1.07 -5.41 11.16
C PRO A 97 1.21 -4.81 9.76
N ALA A 98 1.42 -3.49 9.69
CA ALA A 98 1.84 -2.84 8.46
C ALA A 98 3.29 -3.19 8.12
N GLY A 99 3.65 -3.03 6.83
CA GLY A 99 5.05 -3.07 6.41
C GLY A 99 5.70 -4.45 6.47
N LEU A 100 4.95 -5.53 6.25
CA LEU A 100 5.56 -6.85 6.10
C LEU A 100 6.53 -6.87 4.90
N ASP A 101 7.69 -7.48 5.11
CA ASP A 101 8.69 -7.66 4.05
C ASP A 101 8.09 -8.38 2.84
N LYS A 102 8.47 -7.93 1.64
CA LYS A 102 7.96 -8.50 0.37
C LYS A 102 8.71 -9.79 -0.01
N THR A 103 8.72 -10.74 0.93
CA THR A 103 9.29 -12.09 0.78
C THR A 103 8.20 -13.13 1.03
N ALA A 104 8.39 -14.35 0.55
CA ALA A 104 7.43 -15.42 0.80
C ALA A 104 7.30 -15.74 2.29
N HIS A 105 8.41 -15.66 3.03
CA HIS A 105 8.47 -15.90 4.47
C HIS A 105 9.07 -14.66 5.17
N PRO A 106 8.26 -13.66 5.55
CA PRO A 106 8.75 -12.48 6.25
C PRO A 106 9.42 -12.84 7.58
N ALA A 107 10.57 -12.26 7.85
CA ALA A 107 11.34 -12.57 9.05
C ALA A 107 10.54 -12.26 10.33
N GLY A 108 10.52 -13.21 11.28
CA GLY A 108 9.79 -13.06 12.54
C GLY A 108 8.28 -13.36 12.48
N TYR A 109 7.76 -13.79 11.34
CA TYR A 109 6.35 -14.10 11.14
C TYR A 109 6.15 -15.54 10.66
N ASP A 110 5.29 -16.31 11.35
CA ASP A 110 4.90 -17.66 10.95
C ASP A 110 3.71 -17.62 9.98
N LEU A 111 3.94 -17.06 8.79
CA LEU A 111 2.98 -16.96 7.71
C LEU A 111 3.68 -17.08 6.35
N VAL A 112 2.91 -17.25 5.30
CA VAL A 112 3.41 -17.33 3.92
C VAL A 112 2.74 -16.26 3.07
N GLN A 113 3.52 -15.59 2.23
CA GLN A 113 3.01 -14.69 1.21
C GLN A 113 3.20 -15.31 -0.18
N GLY A 114 2.10 -15.46 -0.90
CA GLY A 114 2.08 -15.90 -2.28
C GLY A 114 2.37 -14.80 -3.29
N LEU A 115 2.44 -15.19 -4.55
CA LEU A 115 2.70 -14.26 -5.65
C LEU A 115 1.48 -13.40 -5.94
N ASN A 116 1.68 -12.10 -6.04
CA ASN A 116 0.70 -11.13 -6.51
C ASN A 116 0.65 -11.08 -8.06
N SER A 117 -0.19 -10.25 -8.64
CA SER A 117 -0.33 -10.12 -10.11
C SER A 117 0.91 -9.63 -10.85
N GLN A 118 1.99 -9.26 -10.14
CA GLN A 118 3.31 -8.98 -10.73
C GLN A 118 4.28 -10.17 -10.64
N GLY A 119 3.83 -11.32 -10.13
CA GLY A 119 4.68 -12.49 -9.92
C GLY A 119 5.71 -12.32 -8.80
N ARG A 120 5.38 -11.52 -7.77
CA ARG A 120 6.25 -11.27 -6.60
C ARG A 120 5.47 -11.51 -5.31
N PRO A 121 6.11 -12.03 -4.25
CA PRO A 121 5.45 -12.19 -2.96
C PRO A 121 5.21 -10.82 -2.29
N GLY A 122 4.20 -10.78 -1.43
CA GLY A 122 3.87 -9.62 -0.62
C GLY A 122 2.95 -8.61 -1.30
N TRP A 123 2.79 -7.48 -0.61
CA TRP A 123 1.91 -6.40 -1.04
C TRP A 123 2.37 -5.73 -2.33
N MET A 124 1.45 -5.62 -3.27
CA MET A 124 1.57 -4.79 -4.47
C MET A 124 0.77 -3.51 -4.28
N GLY A 125 1.46 -2.37 -4.29
CA GLY A 125 0.84 -1.07 -4.08
C GLY A 125 -0.25 -0.74 -5.10
N MET A 126 -1.22 0.03 -4.66
CA MET A 126 -2.31 0.52 -5.49
C MET A 126 -1.78 1.44 -6.59
N ALA A 127 -2.26 1.26 -7.82
CA ALA A 127 -1.86 2.08 -8.96
C ALA A 127 -2.96 2.11 -10.03
N PRO A 128 -4.17 2.59 -9.71
CA PRO A 128 -5.21 2.72 -10.71
C PRO A 128 -4.78 3.69 -11.82
N PRO A 129 -5.18 3.49 -13.07
CA PRO A 129 -4.90 4.43 -14.15
C PRO A 129 -5.48 5.81 -13.82
N ARG A 130 -4.74 6.87 -14.16
CA ARG A 130 -5.21 8.26 -13.98
C ARG A 130 -6.46 8.50 -14.78
N GLY A 131 -7.40 9.25 -14.23
CA GLY A 131 -8.67 9.57 -14.88
C GLY A 131 -9.64 8.38 -14.98
N HIS A 132 -9.31 7.22 -14.41
CA HIS A 132 -10.17 6.05 -14.41
C HIS A 132 -11.20 6.07 -13.27
N GLY A 133 -11.02 7.01 -12.33
CA GLY A 133 -11.82 7.11 -11.12
C GLY A 133 -11.32 6.18 -10.00
N PRO A 134 -12.04 6.14 -8.87
CA PRO A 134 -11.66 5.32 -7.73
C PRO A 134 -11.82 3.83 -8.01
N HIS A 135 -10.77 3.06 -7.68
CA HIS A 135 -10.82 1.60 -7.64
C HIS A 135 -11.10 1.11 -6.23
N ARG A 136 -11.78 -0.03 -6.11
CA ARG A 136 -12.10 -0.70 -4.84
C ARG A 136 -11.11 -1.83 -4.60
N TYR A 137 -10.54 -1.84 -3.41
CA TYR A 137 -9.62 -2.86 -2.94
C TYR A 137 -10.32 -3.69 -1.89
N TYR A 138 -10.58 -4.96 -2.20
CA TYR A 138 -11.31 -5.89 -1.36
C TYR A 138 -10.31 -6.70 -0.53
N PHE A 139 -10.23 -6.40 0.75
CA PHE A 139 -9.49 -7.19 1.73
C PHE A 139 -10.41 -8.30 2.23
N GLN A 140 -10.13 -9.54 1.87
CA GLN A 140 -10.98 -10.69 2.11
C GLN A 140 -10.25 -11.65 3.04
N LEU A 141 -10.73 -11.79 4.28
CA LEU A 141 -10.15 -12.63 5.30
C LEU A 141 -10.97 -13.91 5.47
N PHE A 142 -10.27 -15.04 5.52
CA PHE A 142 -10.85 -16.37 5.67
C PHE A 142 -10.29 -17.03 6.92
N GLY A 143 -11.14 -17.41 7.87
CA GLY A 143 -10.80 -18.28 8.99
C GLY A 143 -10.83 -19.73 8.51
N LEU A 144 -9.77 -20.46 8.79
CA LEU A 144 -9.56 -21.83 8.30
C LEU A 144 -9.56 -22.84 9.43
N ASP A 145 -10.04 -24.07 9.14
CA ASP A 145 -10.03 -25.21 10.07
C ASP A 145 -8.66 -25.89 10.20
N ARG A 146 -7.69 -25.49 9.37
CA ARG A 146 -6.33 -26.05 9.32
C ARG A 146 -5.31 -25.05 8.80
N ARG A 147 -4.03 -25.35 8.97
CA ARG A 147 -2.94 -24.73 8.21
C ARG A 147 -2.89 -25.36 6.81
N LEU A 148 -2.41 -24.59 5.84
CA LEU A 148 -2.31 -25.01 4.45
C LEU A 148 -0.86 -25.35 4.11
N ASP A 149 -0.64 -26.54 3.57
CA ASP A 149 0.65 -26.97 3.01
C ASP A 149 0.61 -26.75 1.49
N LEU A 150 1.00 -25.56 1.05
CA LEU A 150 0.90 -25.09 -0.33
C LEU A 150 2.21 -24.45 -0.78
N PRO A 151 2.58 -24.60 -2.06
CA PRO A 151 3.73 -23.91 -2.61
C PRO A 151 3.49 -22.40 -2.71
N GLU A 152 4.56 -21.62 -2.59
CA GLU A 152 4.50 -20.14 -2.59
C GLU A 152 3.98 -19.55 -3.91
N ASP A 153 4.17 -20.25 -5.01
CA ASP A 153 3.75 -19.88 -6.36
C ASP A 153 2.39 -20.46 -6.76
N ILE A 154 1.61 -20.97 -5.80
CA ILE A 154 0.29 -21.53 -6.07
C ILE A 154 -0.58 -20.54 -6.86
N PRO A 155 -1.18 -20.95 -8.00
CA PRO A 155 -2.11 -20.10 -8.73
C PRO A 155 -3.34 -19.76 -7.88
N LEU A 156 -3.84 -18.51 -7.97
CA LEU A 156 -5.01 -18.08 -7.18
C LEU A 156 -6.22 -18.99 -7.38
N VAL A 157 -6.45 -19.51 -8.59
CA VAL A 157 -7.58 -20.41 -8.86
C VAL A 157 -7.48 -21.70 -8.06
N GLU A 158 -6.29 -22.26 -7.88
CA GLU A 158 -6.05 -23.46 -7.09
C GLU A 158 -6.15 -23.13 -5.59
N PHE A 159 -5.60 -22.00 -5.16
CA PHE A 159 -5.74 -21.50 -3.80
C PHE A 159 -7.21 -21.35 -3.41
N VAL A 160 -8.05 -20.75 -4.28
CA VAL A 160 -9.49 -20.62 -4.07
C VAL A 160 -10.17 -21.99 -3.92
N ASN A 161 -9.74 -23.01 -4.67
CA ASN A 161 -10.30 -24.35 -4.52
C ASN A 161 -9.96 -24.98 -3.15
N VAL A 162 -8.76 -24.71 -2.62
CA VAL A 162 -8.41 -25.13 -1.26
C VAL A 162 -9.23 -24.36 -0.22
N LEU A 163 -9.39 -23.05 -0.38
CA LEU A 163 -10.24 -22.25 0.51
C LEU A 163 -11.67 -22.77 0.61
N LYS A 164 -12.28 -23.22 -0.48
CA LYS A 164 -13.64 -23.78 -0.48
C LYS A 164 -13.81 -24.96 0.50
N SER A 165 -12.75 -25.72 0.75
CA SER A 165 -12.78 -26.90 1.61
C SER A 165 -12.28 -26.63 3.04
N ALA A 166 -11.64 -25.47 3.30
CA ALA A 166 -11.01 -25.17 4.57
C ALA A 166 -11.66 -24.01 5.34
N THR A 167 -12.49 -23.20 4.65
CA THR A 167 -13.03 -21.96 5.23
C THR A 167 -14.19 -22.24 6.17
N ILE A 168 -14.03 -21.82 7.44
CA ILE A 168 -15.09 -21.89 8.47
C ILE A 168 -15.82 -20.56 8.66
N ALA A 169 -15.15 -19.44 8.40
CA ALA A 169 -15.71 -18.10 8.48
C ALA A 169 -15.03 -17.16 7.49
N LYS A 170 -15.68 -16.06 7.13
CA LYS A 170 -15.08 -15.04 6.28
C LYS A 170 -15.51 -13.63 6.69
N GLY A 171 -14.64 -12.67 6.42
CA GLY A 171 -14.92 -11.24 6.55
C GLY A 171 -14.36 -10.45 5.38
N GLN A 172 -14.84 -9.24 5.22
CA GLN A 172 -14.43 -8.37 4.14
C GLN A 172 -14.34 -6.93 4.61
N LEU A 173 -13.32 -6.22 4.15
CA LEU A 173 -13.14 -4.79 4.29
C LEU A 173 -12.86 -4.20 2.91
N ILE A 174 -13.46 -3.06 2.58
CA ILE A 174 -13.28 -2.42 1.29
C ILE A 174 -12.68 -1.05 1.50
N GLY A 175 -11.57 -0.78 0.83
CA GLY A 175 -10.99 0.55 0.72
C GLY A 175 -11.02 1.04 -0.72
N ARG A 176 -11.06 2.35 -0.92
CA ARG A 176 -11.03 3.00 -2.23
C ARG A 176 -9.73 3.79 -2.40
N PHE A 177 -9.19 3.78 -3.60
CA PHE A 177 -8.06 4.62 -3.95
C PHE A 177 -8.17 5.08 -5.39
N GLU A 178 -7.77 6.32 -5.66
CA GLU A 178 -7.72 6.92 -6.98
C GLU A 178 -6.35 7.58 -7.18
N ASN A 179 -5.77 7.44 -8.36
CA ASN A 179 -4.66 8.29 -8.77
C ASN A 179 -5.23 9.63 -9.23
N PRO A 180 -4.93 10.72 -8.52
CA PRO A 180 -5.40 12.03 -8.97
C PRO A 180 -4.83 12.33 -10.36
N ASP A 181 -5.65 12.95 -11.20
CA ASP A 181 -5.14 13.55 -12.42
C ASP A 181 -4.02 14.55 -12.07
N PRO A 182 -2.96 14.66 -12.89
CA PRO A 182 -2.00 15.73 -12.68
C PRO A 182 -2.78 17.03 -12.64
N VAL A 183 -2.62 17.80 -11.56
CA VAL A 183 -3.12 19.17 -11.51
C VAL A 183 -2.50 19.83 -12.75
N MET A 184 -3.33 20.13 -13.75
CA MET A 184 -2.91 20.99 -14.83
C MET A 184 -2.68 22.33 -14.15
N ASP A 185 -1.41 22.65 -13.88
CA ASP A 185 -1.06 23.98 -13.42
C ASP A 185 -1.79 24.94 -14.36
N ALA A 186 -2.67 25.75 -13.78
CA ALA A 186 -3.36 26.78 -14.57
C ALA A 186 -2.26 27.50 -15.37
N PRO A 187 -2.43 27.70 -16.67
CA PRO A 187 -1.36 28.27 -17.47
C PRO A 187 -0.90 29.51 -16.73
N SER A 188 0.36 29.51 -16.31
CA SER A 188 1.00 30.66 -15.70
C SER A 188 0.65 31.80 -16.63
N THR A 189 -0.23 32.69 -16.18
CA THR A 189 -0.47 33.94 -16.89
C THR A 189 0.89 34.62 -16.83
N ALA A 190 1.69 34.36 -17.85
CA ALA A 190 2.91 35.07 -18.08
C ALA A 190 2.47 36.52 -18.12
N ARG A 191 2.76 37.26 -17.06
CA ARG A 191 2.73 38.71 -17.10
C ARG A 191 3.65 39.07 -18.24
N THR A 192 3.06 39.38 -19.36
CA THR A 192 3.69 40.21 -20.39
C THR A 192 3.94 41.58 -19.76
N GLY A 193 4.94 41.62 -18.89
CA GLY A 193 5.56 42.87 -18.49
C GLY A 193 6.26 43.38 -19.71
N SER A 194 5.70 44.40 -20.33
CA SER A 194 6.39 45.21 -21.33
C SER A 194 7.70 45.68 -20.67
N TYR A 195 8.81 45.16 -21.12
CA TYR A 195 10.13 45.72 -20.81
C TYR A 195 10.20 47.07 -21.53
N GLY A 196 9.78 48.13 -20.83
CA GLY A 196 10.21 49.49 -21.17
C GLY A 196 11.74 49.53 -21.02
N ARG A 197 12.41 49.84 -22.10
CA ARG A 197 13.84 50.20 -22.06
C ARG A 197 13.97 51.46 -21.22
N ASP A 198 14.47 51.29 -20.01
CA ASP A 198 14.91 52.39 -19.15
C ASP A 198 16.45 52.48 -19.30
N GLU A 199 16.85 53.26 -20.29
CA GLU A 199 18.26 53.69 -20.43
C GLU A 199 18.43 54.92 -19.53
N GLY A 200 19.12 54.73 -18.39
CA GLY A 200 19.64 55.91 -17.69
C GLY A 200 19.51 55.92 -16.16
N ASP A 201 19.77 54.87 -15.43
CA ASP A 201 20.05 55.00 -13.99
C ASP A 201 21.59 54.98 -13.71
N PRO A 202 22.17 56.11 -13.34
CA PRO A 202 23.64 56.24 -13.09
C PRO A 202 24.09 55.57 -11.79
N ARG A 203 23.25 54.79 -11.08
CA ARG A 203 23.57 54.17 -9.81
C ARG A 203 23.77 52.64 -9.89
N ARG A 204 23.94 52.06 -11.08
CA ARG A 204 24.20 50.64 -11.25
C ARG A 204 25.70 50.37 -11.09
N PRO A 205 26.13 49.55 -10.07
CA PRO A 205 27.52 49.16 -9.90
C PRO A 205 28.00 48.37 -11.12
N THR A 206 29.20 48.62 -11.57
CA THR A 206 29.84 47.93 -12.67
C THR A 206 30.20 46.49 -12.26
N ALA A 207 30.29 45.57 -13.21
CA ALA A 207 30.61 44.16 -13.01
C ALA A 207 31.94 43.90 -12.24
N ALA A 208 32.76 44.91 -12.06
CA ALA A 208 34.01 44.84 -11.31
C ALA A 208 33.81 44.93 -9.78
N GLU A 209 32.73 45.58 -9.30
CA GLU A 209 32.47 45.76 -7.87
C GLU A 209 31.71 44.58 -7.22
N ALA A 210 31.11 43.73 -8.02
CA ALA A 210 30.35 42.54 -7.55
C ALA A 210 31.24 41.35 -7.16
N ASN A 211 32.54 41.38 -7.41
CA ASN A 211 33.45 40.24 -7.21
C ASN A 211 34.44 40.37 -6.05
N ALA A 212 34.34 41.41 -5.22
CA ALA A 212 35.29 41.69 -4.11
C ALA A 212 34.87 41.12 -2.73
N GLY A 213 33.91 40.23 -2.66
CA GLY A 213 33.34 39.77 -1.38
C GLY A 213 33.33 38.24 -1.15
N ARG A 214 34.23 37.47 -1.75
CA ARG A 214 34.36 36.04 -1.44
C ARG A 214 35.79 35.66 -1.11
N GLY A 215 36.13 35.83 0.14
CA GLY A 215 37.39 35.36 0.73
C GLY A 215 37.15 34.79 2.11
N GLY A 216 37.54 33.53 2.32
CA GLY A 216 37.71 32.96 3.66
C GLY A 216 36.80 31.77 3.96
N LEU A 217 37.19 30.59 3.50
CA LEU A 217 36.78 29.33 4.10
C LEU A 217 37.93 28.83 4.96
N ASP A 218 37.74 28.95 6.28
CA ASP A 218 38.61 28.26 7.25
C ASP A 218 38.28 26.78 7.26
N ARG A 219 39.30 25.99 6.94
CA ARG A 219 39.32 24.53 7.19
C ARG A 219 40.11 24.39 8.49
N ASP A 220 39.45 23.78 9.47
CA ASP A 220 40.03 22.91 10.51
C ASP A 220 39.11 22.89 11.73
N ASP A 221 38.25 21.90 11.82
CA ASP A 221 37.57 21.50 13.05
C ASP A 221 37.89 20.02 13.32
N PRO A 222 38.74 19.67 14.29
CA PRO A 222 39.20 18.31 14.56
C PRO A 222 38.33 17.49 15.52
N ASP A 223 37.13 17.93 15.93
CA ASP A 223 36.36 17.27 16.99
C ASP A 223 35.05 16.59 16.52
N ARG A 224 35.13 15.71 15.51
CA ARG A 224 34.05 14.80 15.18
C ARG A 224 34.46 13.34 15.22
N HIS A 225 34.77 12.82 16.39
CA HIS A 225 34.74 11.36 16.64
C HIS A 225 34.48 11.10 18.12
N ALA A 226 33.20 10.73 18.42
CA ALA A 226 32.88 9.95 19.59
C ALA A 226 32.07 8.74 19.13
N PRO A 227 32.43 7.51 19.45
CA PRO A 227 31.73 6.30 19.03
C PRO A 227 30.50 6.08 19.90
N HIS A 228 29.40 5.71 19.25
CA HIS A 228 28.16 5.25 19.88
C HIS A 228 28.35 3.81 20.30
N ASP A 229 28.10 3.52 21.58
CA ASP A 229 28.11 2.19 22.20
C ASP A 229 26.76 1.49 21.96
N PRO A 230 26.71 0.27 21.41
CA PRO A 230 25.47 -0.43 21.11
C PRO A 230 25.12 -1.57 22.06
N ASP A 231 25.36 -1.51 23.36
CA ASP A 231 25.01 -2.58 24.29
C ASP A 231 24.13 -2.09 25.46
N GLY A 232 22.81 -2.20 25.27
CA GLY A 232 21.78 -2.00 26.28
C GLY A 232 20.75 -3.14 26.27
N VAL A 233 21.17 -4.40 26.48
CA VAL A 233 20.25 -5.53 26.67
C VAL A 233 19.88 -5.65 28.13
N VAL A 234 18.65 -5.26 28.48
CA VAL A 234 18.01 -5.61 29.77
C VAL A 234 17.21 -6.89 29.55
N ARG A 235 17.59 -7.96 30.27
CA ARG A 235 16.79 -9.18 30.40
C ARG A 235 15.93 -9.03 31.65
N PRO A 236 14.65 -9.39 31.63
CA PRO A 236 13.86 -9.61 32.84
C PRO A 236 14.00 -11.06 33.33
N ASP A 237 13.98 -11.21 34.65
CA ASP A 237 13.87 -12.45 35.43
C ASP A 237 12.53 -13.13 35.23
#